data_64edbd3481d4adf6d0e4a040e72e91ea
#
_entry.id   64edbd3481d4adf6d0e4a040e72e91ea
#
_cell.length_a   1.000
_cell.length_b   1.000
_cell.length_c   1.000
_cell.angle_alpha   90.00
_cell.angle_beta   90.00
_cell.angle_gamma   90.00
#
_symmetry.space_group_name_H-M   'P 1'
#
loop_
_entity.id
_entity.type
_entity.pdbx_description
1 polymer ?
#
loop_
_entity_poly.entity_id
_entity_poly.type
_entity_poly.pdbx_seq_one_letter_code
_entity_poly.pdbx_strand_id
1 'polypeptide(L)'
;VTLTMRDNAKIYTNVTNVGILNADGGEMSGTMTNDTNRYGTGTITGSEGAAGSTEFHGKVTNTGTIRKGTFKNEVINESSGTINGGTFTGAITNNDGTVLDGDFSGATLNGMLVITFDPNNGDQPSTQKVNWSKDGAALTAPDPVPTNEGHSIEGWYYDNNGTETKWNFDTDTVKCTMTLKAKWELSTYSVTLQTDGGTIASGKEVTGYTYGTGAVLPTTNDITREGYRFDGWYADSSFSG
;
A
#
# COMPACT_ATOMS: atom_id res chain seq x y z
N VAL A 1 20.64 -17.38 18.26
CA VAL A 1 21.07 -16.98 19.62
C VAL A 1 20.18 -15.87 20.10
N THR A 2 19.74 -15.93 21.37
CA THR A 2 18.93 -14.90 22.01
C THR A 2 19.73 -14.25 23.13
N LEU A 3 19.83 -12.92 23.13
CA LEU A 3 20.31 -12.11 24.25
C LEU A 3 19.13 -11.36 24.85
N THR A 4 18.97 -11.40 26.17
CA THR A 4 17.93 -10.62 26.86
C THR A 4 18.59 -9.57 27.75
N MET A 5 18.27 -8.30 27.51
CA MET A 5 18.62 -7.20 28.39
C MET A 5 17.45 -6.90 29.33
N ARG A 6 17.75 -6.77 30.61
CA ARG A 6 16.76 -6.47 31.67
C ARG A 6 17.21 -5.27 32.48
N ASP A 7 16.38 -4.83 33.40
CA ASP A 7 16.65 -3.72 34.32
C ASP A 7 18.08 -3.79 34.91
N ASN A 8 18.78 -2.67 34.87
CA ASN A 8 20.17 -2.50 35.29
C ASN A 8 21.26 -3.20 34.43
N ALA A 9 20.91 -3.91 33.35
CA ALA A 9 21.90 -4.40 32.41
C ALA A 9 22.54 -3.22 31.68
N LYS A 10 23.90 -3.24 31.56
CA LYS A 10 24.63 -2.18 30.85
C LYS A 10 25.66 -2.79 29.90
N ILE A 11 25.61 -2.35 28.66
CA ILE A 11 26.57 -2.74 27.62
C ILE A 11 27.26 -1.48 27.12
N TYR A 12 28.57 -1.40 27.27
CA TYR A 12 29.41 -0.24 26.92
C TYR A 12 30.24 -0.46 25.64
N THR A 13 30.17 -1.62 25.05
CA THR A 13 30.90 -1.98 23.83
C THR A 13 30.00 -2.03 22.60
N ASN A 14 30.62 -2.05 21.42
CA ASN A 14 29.90 -2.24 20.17
C ASN A 14 29.34 -3.66 20.07
N VAL A 15 28.14 -3.78 19.55
CA VAL A 15 27.41 -5.04 19.42
C VAL A 15 26.96 -5.23 17.97
N THR A 16 27.19 -6.43 17.43
CA THR A 16 26.55 -6.87 16.20
C THR A 16 25.54 -7.97 16.55
N ASN A 17 24.25 -7.71 16.28
CA ASN A 17 23.17 -8.64 16.51
C ASN A 17 22.74 -9.30 15.19
N VAL A 18 22.93 -10.61 15.09
CA VAL A 18 22.48 -11.47 14.00
C VAL A 18 21.45 -12.51 14.47
N GLY A 19 20.88 -12.30 15.63
CA GLY A 19 19.89 -13.15 16.28
C GLY A 19 18.79 -12.34 16.91
N ILE A 20 18.29 -12.76 18.06
CA ILE A 20 17.26 -12.06 18.81
C ILE A 20 17.88 -11.31 19.98
N LEU A 21 17.64 -9.99 20.06
CA LEU A 21 17.88 -9.17 21.22
C LEU A 21 16.53 -8.79 21.84
N ASN A 22 16.25 -9.34 23.03
CA ASN A 22 15.10 -8.90 23.82
C ASN A 22 15.48 -7.63 24.58
N ALA A 23 14.91 -6.51 24.16
CA ALA A 23 15.16 -5.17 24.70
C ALA A 23 14.17 -4.85 25.85
N ASP A 24 14.28 -5.58 26.96
CA ASP A 24 13.31 -5.56 28.06
C ASP A 24 13.69 -4.61 29.20
N GLY A 25 14.82 -3.92 29.11
CA GLY A 25 15.32 -2.93 30.05
C GLY A 25 16.82 -2.74 29.91
N GLY A 26 17.38 -1.89 30.77
CA GLY A 26 18.84 -1.58 30.79
C GLY A 26 19.26 -0.60 29.69
N GLU A 27 20.58 -0.43 29.57
CA GLU A 27 21.20 0.59 28.71
C GLU A 27 22.27 -0.02 27.80
N MET A 28 22.32 0.44 26.55
CA MET A 28 23.39 0.16 25.60
C MET A 28 24.03 1.47 25.13
N SER A 29 25.27 1.69 25.52
CA SER A 29 26.02 2.93 25.20
C SER A 29 26.97 2.77 24.02
N GLY A 30 27.38 1.56 23.66
CA GLY A 30 28.14 1.27 22.44
C GLY A 30 27.28 1.38 21.17
N THR A 31 27.95 1.41 20.02
CA THR A 31 27.22 1.34 18.73
C THR A 31 26.62 -0.04 18.53
N MET A 32 25.51 -0.10 17.80
CA MET A 32 24.88 -1.36 17.47
C MET A 32 24.69 -1.51 15.96
N THR A 33 25.04 -2.68 15.44
CA THR A 33 24.66 -3.13 14.12
C THR A 33 23.64 -4.27 14.28
N ASN A 34 22.40 -4.00 13.92
CA ASN A 34 21.34 -5.02 13.87
C ASN A 34 21.30 -5.56 12.45
N ASP A 35 21.95 -6.69 12.23
CA ASP A 35 22.40 -7.13 10.91
C ASP A 35 21.56 -8.29 10.36
N THR A 36 21.42 -8.31 9.04
CA THR A 36 20.90 -9.45 8.28
C THR A 36 22.04 -10.00 7.42
N ASN A 37 22.45 -11.21 7.69
CA ASN A 37 23.52 -11.88 6.94
C ASN A 37 23.23 -13.38 6.80
N ARG A 38 24.22 -14.14 6.25
CA ARG A 38 24.10 -15.60 6.03
C ARG A 38 23.86 -16.43 7.31
N TYR A 39 24.03 -15.85 8.49
CA TYR A 39 23.84 -16.55 9.78
C TYR A 39 22.48 -16.22 10.41
N GLY A 40 21.75 -15.24 9.91
CA GLY A 40 20.41 -14.87 10.38
C GLY A 40 20.07 -13.41 10.20
N THR A 41 18.82 -13.08 10.55
CA THR A 41 18.32 -11.71 10.61
C THR A 41 18.34 -11.23 12.05
N GLY A 42 19.05 -10.13 12.31
CA GLY A 42 19.06 -9.47 13.61
C GLY A 42 17.67 -8.91 13.92
N THR A 43 17.13 -9.26 15.07
CA THR A 43 15.85 -8.73 15.55
C THR A 43 16.02 -8.12 16.92
N ILE A 44 15.62 -6.85 17.07
CA ILE A 44 15.47 -6.18 18.36
C ILE A 44 14.00 -6.22 18.71
N THR A 45 13.63 -6.94 19.78
CA THR A 45 12.23 -7.14 20.18
C THR A 45 12.09 -7.07 21.69
N GLY A 46 10.95 -7.48 22.27
CA GLY A 46 10.75 -7.68 23.69
C GLY A 46 10.36 -9.11 23.98
N SER A 47 10.62 -9.57 25.20
CA SER A 47 10.03 -10.80 25.73
C SER A 47 8.54 -10.60 25.91
N GLU A 48 7.76 -11.69 25.82
CA GLU A 48 6.33 -11.66 26.10
C GLU A 48 6.05 -11.11 27.48
N GLY A 49 5.17 -10.12 27.59
CA GLY A 49 4.75 -9.50 28.86
C GLY A 49 5.77 -8.54 29.49
N ALA A 50 6.94 -8.32 28.89
CA ALA A 50 7.93 -7.37 29.43
C ALA A 50 7.49 -5.92 29.20
N ALA A 51 7.35 -5.15 30.31
CA ALA A 51 6.98 -3.74 30.27
C ALA A 51 8.18 -2.80 30.03
N GLY A 52 9.41 -3.22 30.37
CA GLY A 52 10.62 -2.44 30.23
C GLY A 52 11.06 -2.28 28.76
N SER A 53 11.88 -1.28 28.49
CA SER A 53 12.50 -1.03 27.18
C SER A 53 13.98 -0.70 27.36
N THR A 54 14.85 -1.33 26.55
CA THR A 54 16.27 -1.01 26.56
C THR A 54 16.50 0.37 25.94
N GLU A 55 17.31 1.20 26.61
CA GLU A 55 17.74 2.48 26.07
C GLU A 55 19.05 2.31 25.26
N PHE A 56 18.99 2.71 23.99
CA PHE A 56 20.14 2.72 23.08
C PHE A 56 20.69 4.14 22.99
N HIS A 57 21.82 4.38 23.63
CA HIS A 57 22.52 5.68 23.65
C HIS A 57 23.56 5.79 22.53
N GLY A 58 23.99 4.68 21.96
CA GLY A 58 24.89 4.65 20.81
C GLY A 58 24.11 4.68 19.49
N LYS A 59 24.84 4.96 18.40
CA LYS A 59 24.30 4.87 17.04
C LYS A 59 23.88 3.44 16.72
N VAL A 60 22.72 3.27 16.04
CA VAL A 60 22.23 1.98 15.57
C VAL A 60 22.19 1.97 14.04
N THR A 61 22.83 0.99 13.41
CA THR A 61 22.65 0.68 11.99
C THR A 61 21.77 -0.57 11.87
N ASN A 62 20.64 -0.45 11.19
CA ASN A 62 19.65 -1.52 11.06
C ASN A 62 19.56 -2.03 9.64
N THR A 63 19.96 -3.27 9.43
CA THR A 63 19.69 -4.08 8.24
C THR A 63 18.75 -5.26 8.54
N GLY A 64 18.36 -5.41 9.82
CA GLY A 64 17.45 -6.42 10.33
C GLY A 64 16.08 -5.83 10.72
N THR A 65 15.51 -6.29 11.82
CA THR A 65 14.20 -5.81 12.29
C THR A 65 14.28 -5.17 13.67
N ILE A 66 13.69 -3.99 13.82
CA ILE A 66 13.47 -3.31 15.11
C ILE A 66 11.97 -3.35 15.42
N ARG A 67 11.61 -3.89 16.60
CA ARG A 67 10.23 -3.95 17.11
C ARG A 67 10.07 -3.30 18.48
N LYS A 68 11.16 -3.11 19.21
CA LYS A 68 11.17 -2.54 20.56
C LYS A 68 12.49 -1.87 20.85
N GLY A 69 12.52 -0.96 21.80
CA GLY A 69 13.69 -0.22 22.26
C GLY A 69 13.41 1.28 22.30
N THR A 70 14.19 2.00 23.11
CA THR A 70 14.18 3.46 23.15
C THR A 70 15.50 3.97 22.59
N PHE A 71 15.46 4.59 21.42
CA PHE A 71 16.64 5.00 20.67
C PHE A 71 16.90 6.49 20.90
N LYS A 72 17.92 6.80 21.70
CA LYS A 72 18.30 8.17 22.11
C LYS A 72 19.25 8.86 21.13
N ASN A 73 19.90 8.11 20.26
CA ASN A 73 20.87 8.59 19.28
C ASN A 73 20.43 8.24 17.85
N GLU A 74 21.33 8.45 16.89
CA GLU A 74 21.06 8.21 15.48
C GLU A 74 20.72 6.73 15.19
N VAL A 75 19.66 6.52 14.44
CA VAL A 75 19.35 5.22 13.83
C VAL A 75 19.42 5.37 12.30
N ILE A 76 20.21 4.52 11.64
CA ILE A 76 20.22 4.38 10.18
C ILE A 76 19.50 3.10 9.84
N ASN A 77 18.37 3.22 9.13
CA ASN A 77 17.60 2.08 8.62
C ASN A 77 17.95 1.88 7.14
N GLU A 78 18.74 0.85 6.87
CA GLU A 78 19.22 0.54 5.53
C GLU A 78 18.14 -0.17 4.70
N SER A 79 18.36 -0.34 3.40
CA SER A 79 17.37 -0.87 2.45
C SER A 79 16.80 -2.25 2.79
N SER A 80 17.56 -3.09 3.50
CA SER A 80 17.07 -4.38 4.03
C SER A 80 16.47 -4.28 5.43
N GLY A 81 16.60 -3.12 6.10
CA GLY A 81 16.14 -2.90 7.45
C GLY A 81 14.62 -2.66 7.53
N THR A 82 14.03 -3.17 8.59
CA THR A 82 12.61 -2.95 8.92
C THR A 82 12.49 -2.33 10.31
N ILE A 83 11.77 -1.23 10.42
CA ILE A 83 11.30 -0.66 11.68
C ILE A 83 9.81 -0.95 11.79
N ASN A 84 9.42 -1.68 12.83
CA ASN A 84 8.03 -2.08 13.13
C ASN A 84 7.76 -1.93 14.63
N GLY A 85 8.11 -0.79 15.19
CA GLY A 85 7.96 -0.43 16.59
C GLY A 85 9.23 0.25 17.16
N GLY A 86 9.19 0.56 18.45
CA GLY A 86 10.23 1.29 19.17
C GLY A 86 9.90 2.78 19.32
N THR A 87 10.60 3.44 20.24
CA THR A 87 10.50 4.88 20.51
C THR A 87 11.81 5.56 20.10
N PHE A 88 11.73 6.59 19.30
CA PHE A 88 12.88 7.27 18.73
C PHE A 88 12.89 8.74 19.16
N THR A 89 13.97 9.16 19.84
CA THR A 89 14.17 10.56 20.25
C THR A 89 15.42 11.18 19.61
N GLY A 90 16.27 10.37 18.99
CA GLY A 90 17.40 10.82 18.18
C GLY A 90 17.01 11.03 16.72
N ALA A 91 18.00 11.25 15.85
CA ALA A 91 17.79 11.31 14.41
C ALA A 91 17.53 9.91 13.83
N ILE A 92 16.66 9.80 12.83
CA ILE A 92 16.52 8.59 12.01
C ILE A 92 16.79 8.96 10.57
N THR A 93 17.60 8.16 9.91
CA THR A 93 17.81 8.23 8.46
C THR A 93 17.34 6.93 7.83
N ASN A 94 16.31 7.00 6.99
CA ASN A 94 15.81 5.86 6.25
C ASN A 94 16.40 5.83 4.83
N ASN A 95 17.28 4.87 4.59
CA ASN A 95 17.93 4.63 3.31
C ASN A 95 17.19 3.54 2.52
N ASP A 96 15.97 3.85 2.06
CA ASP A 96 15.06 2.93 1.36
C ASP A 96 14.64 1.69 2.18
N GLY A 97 14.84 1.70 3.48
CA GLY A 97 14.35 0.66 4.38
C GLY A 97 12.83 0.73 4.58
N THR A 98 12.28 -0.34 5.11
CA THR A 98 10.85 -0.42 5.43
C THR A 98 10.57 0.19 6.80
N VAL A 99 9.59 1.09 6.87
CA VAL A 99 9.08 1.66 8.14
C VAL A 99 7.59 1.38 8.20
N LEU A 100 7.17 0.54 9.13
CA LEU A 100 5.78 0.11 9.29
C LEU A 100 5.11 0.78 10.49
N ASP A 101 5.83 0.89 11.62
CA ASP A 101 5.31 1.42 12.88
C ASP A 101 6.45 1.95 13.75
N GLY A 102 6.13 2.80 14.74
CA GLY A 102 7.06 3.34 15.74
C GLY A 102 6.60 4.70 16.28
N ASP A 103 7.07 5.04 17.48
CA ASP A 103 6.89 6.38 18.03
C ASP A 103 8.07 7.27 17.59
N PHE A 104 7.81 8.14 16.65
CA PHE A 104 8.77 9.08 16.07
C PHE A 104 8.56 10.52 16.57
N SER A 105 7.68 10.74 17.54
CA SER A 105 7.28 12.08 18.01
C SER A 105 8.45 12.92 18.48
N GLY A 106 9.45 12.29 19.14
CA GLY A 106 10.70 12.91 19.58
C GLY A 106 11.82 12.98 18.54
N ALA A 107 11.68 12.29 17.40
CA ALA A 107 12.78 12.09 16.45
C ALA A 107 12.91 13.24 15.43
N THR A 108 14.10 13.36 14.83
CA THR A 108 14.31 14.06 13.56
C THR A 108 14.33 13.03 12.44
N LEU A 109 13.41 13.17 11.48
CA LEU A 109 13.23 12.22 10.38
C LEU A 109 13.98 12.69 9.14
N ASN A 110 14.80 11.80 8.56
CA ASN A 110 15.56 12.03 7.33
C ASN A 110 15.38 10.84 6.39
N GLY A 111 15.60 11.06 5.08
CA GLY A 111 15.50 10.02 4.06
C GLY A 111 14.12 9.91 3.45
N MET A 112 13.84 8.77 2.83
CA MET A 112 12.66 8.58 1.99
C MET A 112 11.87 7.33 2.40
N LEU A 113 10.56 7.39 2.21
CA LEU A 113 9.68 6.24 2.24
C LEU A 113 9.46 5.75 0.80
N VAL A 114 9.44 4.44 0.64
CA VAL A 114 9.09 3.78 -0.63
C VAL A 114 7.66 3.29 -0.54
N ILE A 115 6.80 3.83 -1.39
CA ILE A 115 5.38 3.45 -1.47
C ILE A 115 5.19 2.60 -2.71
N THR A 116 4.54 1.46 -2.55
CA THR A 116 4.27 0.52 -3.64
C THR A 116 2.84 0.70 -4.13
N PHE A 117 2.67 0.77 -5.44
CA PHE A 117 1.38 0.74 -6.12
C PHE A 117 1.25 -0.61 -6.83
N ASP A 118 0.44 -1.49 -6.26
CA ASP A 118 0.11 -2.79 -6.84
C ASP A 118 -1.13 -2.63 -7.74
N PRO A 119 -1.00 -2.78 -9.06
CA PRO A 119 -2.11 -2.63 -9.98
C PRO A 119 -3.16 -3.74 -9.83
N ASN A 120 -2.85 -4.83 -9.11
CA ASN A 120 -3.76 -5.93 -8.80
C ASN A 120 -4.49 -6.49 -10.04
N ASN A 121 -3.78 -6.55 -11.17
CA ASN A 121 -4.24 -7.06 -12.47
C ASN A 121 -3.28 -8.10 -13.06
N GLY A 122 -2.21 -8.45 -12.32
CA GLY A 122 -1.13 -9.37 -12.72
C GLY A 122 0.12 -8.66 -13.26
N ASP A 123 0.07 -7.35 -13.48
CA ASP A 123 1.23 -6.55 -13.86
C ASP A 123 2.15 -6.30 -12.66
N GLN A 124 3.39 -5.88 -12.96
CA GLN A 124 4.36 -5.55 -11.92
C GLN A 124 3.97 -4.26 -11.18
N PRO A 125 4.09 -4.23 -9.85
CA PRO A 125 3.90 -3.02 -9.07
C PRO A 125 4.88 -1.91 -9.47
N SER A 126 4.43 -0.67 -9.35
CA SER A 126 5.28 0.52 -9.43
C SER A 126 5.57 1.08 -8.05
N THR A 127 6.58 1.97 -7.94
CA THR A 127 6.95 2.58 -6.66
C THR A 127 7.09 4.09 -6.79
N GLN A 128 6.73 4.79 -5.70
CA GLN A 128 7.02 6.22 -5.53
C GLN A 128 7.84 6.42 -4.25
N LYS A 129 8.89 7.25 -4.35
CA LYS A 129 9.66 7.67 -3.18
C LYS A 129 9.22 9.06 -2.73
N VAL A 130 8.98 9.22 -1.44
CA VAL A 130 8.58 10.48 -0.83
C VAL A 130 9.44 10.81 0.37
N ASN A 131 9.68 12.08 0.64
CA ASN A 131 10.42 12.51 1.83
C ASN A 131 9.68 12.09 3.10
N TRP A 132 10.39 11.44 4.00
CA TRP A 132 9.83 11.03 5.28
C TRP A 132 9.68 12.24 6.21
N SER A 133 8.49 12.50 6.70
CA SER A 133 8.22 13.61 7.63
C SER A 133 7.12 13.24 8.63
N LYS A 134 7.08 13.95 9.76
CA LYS A 134 6.04 13.77 10.80
C LYS A 134 4.65 14.20 10.33
N ASP A 135 4.58 15.20 9.48
CA ASP A 135 3.32 15.67 8.93
C ASP A 135 2.79 14.73 7.84
N GLY A 136 3.64 13.83 7.39
CA GLY A 136 3.40 12.94 6.27
C GLY A 136 3.74 13.58 4.94
N ALA A 137 3.75 12.78 3.89
CA ALA A 137 4.00 13.21 2.51
C ALA A 137 2.78 12.90 1.63
N ALA A 138 2.44 13.81 0.74
CA ALA A 138 1.42 13.57 -0.28
C ALA A 138 1.94 12.58 -1.33
N LEU A 139 1.04 11.80 -1.90
CA LEU A 139 1.31 10.93 -3.03
C LEU A 139 0.66 11.49 -4.29
N THR A 140 1.23 11.16 -5.42
CA THR A 140 0.59 11.34 -6.74
C THR A 140 0.10 9.99 -7.25
N ALA A 141 -1.04 10.00 -7.94
CA ALA A 141 -1.52 8.79 -8.59
C ALA A 141 -0.50 8.31 -9.64
N PRO A 142 -0.37 6.99 -9.85
CA PRO A 142 0.51 6.46 -10.88
C PRO A 142 0.17 7.02 -12.28
N ASP A 143 1.22 7.40 -13.02
CA ASP A 143 1.14 7.82 -14.41
C ASP A 143 2.18 7.03 -15.22
N PRO A 144 1.77 6.23 -16.21
CA PRO A 144 0.39 6.04 -16.68
C PRO A 144 -0.48 5.31 -15.66
N VAL A 145 -1.80 5.59 -15.70
CA VAL A 145 -2.80 4.82 -14.94
C VAL A 145 -2.79 3.38 -15.43
N PRO A 146 -2.71 2.38 -14.54
CA PRO A 146 -2.78 0.99 -14.97
C PRO A 146 -4.11 0.66 -15.63
N THR A 147 -4.12 -0.30 -16.54
CA THR A 147 -5.29 -0.75 -17.28
C THR A 147 -5.61 -2.19 -16.95
N ASN A 148 -6.90 -2.55 -16.98
CA ASN A 148 -7.36 -3.91 -16.84
C ASN A 148 -8.52 -4.10 -17.84
N GLU A 149 -8.37 -5.04 -18.76
CA GLU A 149 -9.34 -5.20 -19.86
C GLU A 149 -10.77 -5.40 -19.31
N GLY A 150 -11.71 -4.61 -19.84
CA GLY A 150 -13.10 -4.66 -19.43
C GLY A 150 -13.40 -4.14 -18.03
N HIS A 151 -12.43 -3.49 -17.38
CA HIS A 151 -12.59 -2.93 -16.05
C HIS A 151 -12.19 -1.46 -16.02
N SER A 152 -12.80 -0.71 -15.14
CA SER A 152 -12.40 0.64 -14.74
C SER A 152 -11.83 0.62 -13.32
N ILE A 153 -10.88 1.52 -13.04
CA ILE A 153 -10.29 1.61 -11.70
C ILE A 153 -11.28 2.32 -10.76
N GLU A 154 -11.71 1.63 -9.71
CA GLU A 154 -12.52 2.20 -8.64
C GLU A 154 -11.70 3.14 -7.77
N GLY A 155 -10.45 2.80 -7.55
CA GLY A 155 -9.49 3.58 -6.76
C GLY A 155 -8.32 2.75 -6.24
N TRP A 156 -7.52 3.40 -5.40
CA TRP A 156 -6.41 2.80 -4.70
C TRP A 156 -6.77 2.59 -3.24
N TYR A 157 -6.44 1.43 -2.69
CA TYR A 157 -6.83 1.00 -1.35
C TYR A 157 -5.64 0.47 -0.58
N TYR A 158 -5.67 0.61 0.74
CA TYR A 158 -4.68 0.05 1.65
C TYR A 158 -5.36 -0.66 2.82
N ASP A 159 -4.62 -1.57 3.45
CA ASP A 159 -5.07 -2.21 4.68
C ASP A 159 -4.78 -1.29 5.88
N ASN A 160 -5.84 -0.82 6.50
CA ASN A 160 -5.78 -0.08 7.75
C ASN A 160 -6.21 -1.01 8.90
N ASN A 161 -5.25 -1.77 9.44
CA ASN A 161 -5.46 -2.72 10.53
C ASN A 161 -6.61 -3.71 10.28
N GLY A 162 -6.61 -4.33 9.12
CA GLY A 162 -7.64 -5.31 8.70
C GLY A 162 -8.87 -4.67 8.04
N THR A 163 -8.87 -3.35 7.84
CA THR A 163 -9.95 -2.65 7.15
C THR A 163 -9.43 -2.08 5.82
N GLU A 164 -10.00 -2.54 4.72
CA GLU A 164 -9.69 -1.98 3.40
C GLU A 164 -10.19 -0.53 3.31
N THR A 165 -9.27 0.42 3.14
CA THR A 165 -9.57 1.86 3.14
C THR A 165 -9.13 2.49 1.82
N LYS A 166 -10.01 3.28 1.22
CA LYS A 166 -9.72 4.00 -0.03
C LYS A 166 -8.77 5.16 0.25
N TRP A 167 -7.72 5.28 -0.56
CA TRP A 167 -6.78 6.40 -0.53
C TRP A 167 -7.34 7.60 -1.28
N ASN A 168 -7.27 8.77 -0.65
CA ASN A 168 -7.61 10.04 -1.27
C ASN A 168 -6.32 10.84 -1.54
N PHE A 169 -5.94 11.00 -2.81
CA PHE A 169 -4.70 11.69 -3.19
C PHE A 169 -4.70 13.18 -2.87
N ASP A 170 -5.87 13.79 -2.65
CA ASP A 170 -5.98 15.23 -2.34
C ASP A 170 -5.77 15.52 -0.85
N THR A 171 -6.05 14.56 0.02
CA THR A 171 -6.12 14.81 1.47
C THR A 171 -5.24 13.90 2.31
N ASP A 172 -4.98 12.67 1.84
CA ASP A 172 -4.25 11.71 2.64
C ASP A 172 -2.74 11.92 2.53
N THR A 173 -2.04 11.64 3.61
CA THR A 173 -0.58 11.72 3.68
C THR A 173 -0.01 10.43 4.25
N VAL A 174 1.13 9.99 3.70
CA VAL A 174 1.83 8.79 4.13
C VAL A 174 2.90 9.14 5.15
N LYS A 175 2.93 8.39 6.26
CA LYS A 175 3.92 8.52 7.33
C LYS A 175 4.80 7.29 7.49
N CYS A 176 4.42 6.18 6.86
CA CYS A 176 5.11 4.90 6.91
C CYS A 176 5.15 4.28 5.51
N THR A 177 6.03 3.30 5.30
CA THR A 177 6.02 2.49 4.08
C THR A 177 4.71 1.72 3.99
N MET A 178 4.09 1.74 2.82
CA MET A 178 2.83 1.06 2.60
C MET A 178 2.66 0.60 1.15
N THR A 179 1.69 -0.27 0.93
CA THR A 179 1.26 -0.70 -0.39
C THR A 179 -0.17 -0.23 -0.62
N LEU A 180 -0.40 0.44 -1.74
CA LEU A 180 -1.70 0.77 -2.27
C LEU A 180 -2.04 -0.23 -3.37
N LYS A 181 -3.20 -0.89 -3.28
CA LYS A 181 -3.70 -1.83 -4.29
C LYS A 181 -4.81 -1.21 -5.10
N ALA A 182 -4.75 -1.38 -6.40
CA ALA A 182 -5.85 -0.98 -7.26
C ALA A 182 -7.07 -1.88 -7.04
N LYS A 183 -8.24 -1.27 -7.00
CA LYS A 183 -9.52 -1.97 -7.00
C LYS A 183 -10.25 -1.68 -8.30
N TRP A 184 -10.81 -2.73 -8.90
CA TRP A 184 -11.39 -2.70 -10.22
C TRP A 184 -12.89 -2.99 -10.17
N GLU A 185 -13.62 -2.31 -11.00
CA GLU A 185 -15.04 -2.58 -11.26
C GLU A 185 -15.24 -2.90 -12.74
N LEU A 186 -16.24 -3.69 -13.06
CA LEU A 186 -16.58 -4.00 -14.44
C LEU A 186 -17.01 -2.73 -15.17
N SER A 187 -16.43 -2.49 -16.33
CA SER A 187 -16.78 -1.35 -17.17
C SER A 187 -18.22 -1.46 -17.68
N THR A 188 -18.92 -0.33 -17.67
CA THR A 188 -20.22 -0.20 -18.27
C THR A 188 -20.14 0.63 -19.54
N TYR A 189 -20.89 0.25 -20.55
CA TYR A 189 -20.92 0.91 -21.85
C TYR A 189 -22.32 1.39 -22.16
N SER A 190 -22.46 2.58 -22.69
CA SER A 190 -23.75 3.10 -23.16
C SER A 190 -24.13 2.49 -24.52
N VAL A 191 -25.42 2.26 -24.70
CA VAL A 191 -26.00 1.86 -25.98
C VAL A 191 -27.06 2.87 -26.35
N THR A 192 -27.03 3.34 -27.59
CA THR A 192 -28.09 4.18 -28.17
C THR A 192 -28.66 3.45 -29.37
N LEU A 193 -29.91 3.07 -29.26
CA LEU A 193 -30.63 2.41 -30.34
C LEU A 193 -31.31 3.46 -31.24
N GLN A 194 -30.95 3.48 -32.51
CA GLN A 194 -31.58 4.32 -33.54
C GLN A 194 -32.70 3.53 -34.18
N THR A 195 -33.95 3.88 -33.91
CA THR A 195 -35.14 3.08 -34.33
C THR A 195 -35.67 3.45 -35.69
N ASP A 196 -35.13 4.46 -36.35
CA ASP A 196 -35.57 4.99 -37.63
C ASP A 196 -37.12 5.25 -37.69
N GLY A 197 -37.62 5.85 -36.61
CA GLY A 197 -39.05 6.15 -36.46
C GLY A 197 -39.90 4.99 -35.90
N GLY A 198 -39.29 3.89 -35.49
CA GLY A 198 -39.95 2.83 -34.73
C GLY A 198 -40.06 3.20 -33.24
N THR A 199 -40.99 2.56 -32.55
CA THR A 199 -41.22 2.71 -31.10
C THR A 199 -40.90 1.42 -30.41
N ILE A 200 -40.00 1.47 -29.43
CA ILE A 200 -39.67 0.34 -28.54
C ILE A 200 -40.74 0.26 -27.46
N ALA A 201 -41.20 -0.94 -27.14
CA ALA A 201 -42.15 -1.18 -26.05
C ALA A 201 -41.56 -0.78 -24.70
N SER A 202 -42.40 -0.21 -23.85
CA SER A 202 -42.01 0.22 -22.51
C SER A 202 -41.36 -0.92 -21.71
N GLY A 203 -40.19 -0.64 -21.10
CA GLY A 203 -39.41 -1.62 -20.35
C GLY A 203 -38.53 -2.56 -21.20
N LYS A 204 -38.44 -2.28 -22.51
CA LYS A 204 -37.56 -2.99 -23.46
C LYS A 204 -36.43 -2.12 -23.99
N GLU A 205 -36.37 -0.89 -23.54
CA GLU A 205 -35.30 0.05 -23.87
C GLU A 205 -33.97 -0.46 -23.30
N VAL A 206 -32.92 -0.38 -24.13
CA VAL A 206 -31.54 -0.71 -23.71
C VAL A 206 -30.69 0.54 -23.82
N THR A 207 -30.15 0.97 -22.69
CA THR A 207 -29.33 2.17 -22.60
C THR A 207 -27.87 1.88 -22.30
N GLY A 208 -27.55 0.63 -21.96
CA GLY A 208 -26.18 0.24 -21.66
C GLY A 208 -26.04 -1.25 -21.36
N TYR A 209 -24.81 -1.68 -21.18
CA TYR A 209 -24.44 -3.02 -20.73
C TYR A 209 -23.14 -3.01 -19.93
N THR A 210 -22.94 -4.08 -19.16
CA THR A 210 -21.69 -4.32 -18.43
C THR A 210 -20.79 -5.25 -19.26
N TYR A 211 -19.48 -5.01 -19.24
CA TYR A 211 -18.50 -5.87 -19.89
C TYR A 211 -18.70 -7.35 -19.54
N GLY A 212 -18.58 -8.23 -20.51
CA GLY A 212 -18.77 -9.67 -20.36
C GLY A 212 -20.24 -10.13 -20.30
N THR A 213 -21.19 -9.24 -20.02
CA THR A 213 -22.62 -9.59 -19.98
C THR A 213 -23.31 -9.32 -21.34
N GLY A 214 -22.88 -8.24 -22.03
CA GLY A 214 -23.48 -7.79 -23.24
C GLY A 214 -24.87 -7.13 -23.04
N ALA A 215 -25.49 -6.73 -24.14
CA ALA A 215 -26.83 -6.16 -24.17
C ALA A 215 -27.81 -7.12 -24.83
N VAL A 216 -28.98 -7.31 -24.22
CA VAL A 216 -30.11 -8.02 -24.87
C VAL A 216 -30.93 -6.96 -25.58
N LEU A 217 -30.78 -6.91 -26.90
CA LEU A 217 -31.49 -5.93 -27.75
C LEU A 217 -32.96 -6.28 -27.93
N PRO A 218 -33.86 -5.27 -28.09
CA PRO A 218 -35.26 -5.48 -28.44
C PRO A 218 -35.42 -6.32 -29.71
N THR A 219 -36.34 -7.23 -29.67
CA THR A 219 -36.64 -8.14 -30.78
C THR A 219 -37.82 -7.61 -31.65
N THR A 220 -38.18 -8.33 -32.71
CA THR A 220 -39.31 -7.98 -33.56
C THR A 220 -40.68 -7.88 -32.82
N ASN A 221 -40.77 -8.47 -31.62
CA ASN A 221 -41.96 -8.38 -30.76
C ASN A 221 -41.93 -7.14 -29.84
N ASP A 222 -40.79 -6.50 -29.73
CA ASP A 222 -40.55 -5.40 -28.78
C ASP A 222 -40.50 -4.03 -29.49
N ILE A 223 -40.53 -3.98 -30.85
CA ILE A 223 -40.46 -2.74 -31.62
C ILE A 223 -41.55 -2.72 -32.70
N THR A 224 -42.19 -1.56 -32.87
CA THR A 224 -43.23 -1.37 -33.86
C THR A 224 -43.04 -0.09 -34.65
N ARG A 225 -43.39 -0.13 -35.95
CA ARG A 225 -43.50 1.03 -36.84
C ARG A 225 -44.66 0.78 -37.83
N GLU A 226 -45.57 1.72 -37.87
CA GLU A 226 -46.77 1.57 -38.76
C GLU A 226 -46.34 1.44 -40.22
N GLY A 227 -46.87 0.40 -40.89
CA GLY A 227 -46.58 0.10 -42.29
C GLY A 227 -45.22 -0.57 -42.55
N TYR A 228 -44.46 -0.92 -41.49
CA TYR A 228 -43.15 -1.54 -41.65
C TYR A 228 -43.04 -2.80 -40.79
N ARG A 229 -42.10 -3.67 -41.17
CA ARG A 229 -41.69 -4.83 -40.39
C ARG A 229 -40.24 -4.59 -39.90
N PHE A 230 -39.99 -4.85 -38.65
CA PHE A 230 -38.63 -4.82 -38.12
C PHE A 230 -37.80 -5.97 -38.72
N ASP A 231 -36.66 -5.63 -39.30
CA ASP A 231 -35.75 -6.57 -39.95
C ASP A 231 -34.57 -6.97 -39.04
N GLY A 232 -34.05 -6.03 -38.27
CA GLY A 232 -32.96 -6.27 -37.35
C GLY A 232 -32.29 -4.98 -36.91
N TRP A 233 -31.31 -5.15 -36.01
CA TRP A 233 -30.36 -4.10 -35.58
C TRP A 233 -29.08 -4.20 -36.42
N TYR A 234 -28.58 -3.10 -36.90
CA TYR A 234 -27.39 -3.00 -37.71
C TYR A 234 -26.36 -2.10 -37.00
N ALA A 235 -25.08 -2.39 -37.17
CA ALA A 235 -24.00 -1.63 -36.52
C ALA A 235 -23.73 -0.27 -37.20
N ASP A 236 -24.20 -0.08 -38.40
CA ASP A 236 -24.03 1.14 -39.17
C ASP A 236 -25.28 1.58 -39.95
N SER A 237 -25.27 2.79 -40.48
CA SER A 237 -26.38 3.37 -41.22
C SER A 237 -26.54 2.83 -42.66
N SER A 238 -25.59 2.01 -43.13
CA SER A 238 -25.67 1.36 -44.44
C SER A 238 -26.45 0.05 -44.42
N PHE A 239 -26.83 -0.39 -43.20
CA PHE A 239 -27.55 -1.65 -42.97
C PHE A 239 -26.81 -2.87 -43.54
N SER A 240 -25.44 -2.79 -43.51
CA SER A 240 -24.57 -3.87 -43.92
C SER A 240 -24.07 -4.60 -42.65
N GLY A 241 -24.41 -5.85 -42.47
CA GLY A 241 -24.02 -6.68 -41.34
C GLY A 241 -23.75 -8.10 -41.79
#